data_869f407912fa497440732466519883ca
#
_entry.id   869f407912fa497440732466519883ca
#
_cell.length_a   1.000
_cell.length_b   1.000
_cell.length_c   1.000
_cell.angle_alpha   90.00
_cell.angle_beta   90.00
_cell.angle_gamma   90.00
#
_symmetry.space_group_name_H-M   'P 1'
#
loop_
_entity.id
_entity.type
_entity.pdbx_description
1 polymer ?
#
loop_
_entity_poly.entity_id
_entity_poly.type
_entity_poly.pdbx_seq_one_letter_code
_entity_poly.pdbx_strand_id
1 'polypeptide(L)'
;TIDGSQLNEAGYQKFSLLLADQTFGKNPAKAEQHRELVHKAVLDKNWMWHNDFKIPNGVHVFGRRYNPFGPDNYPAEIAKIREMTAIRDEAIWKALKGEQMDVAAADQNTTPLPPVQSNFDPKKNGSLEYLYGQDALNKLKVPPGYKIELFASEKEFADLANPVQLSFDNKGRLWVATLPTYPHYKPGDKRPNDKILILEDTDADGKADKQTIFAEGLHLPLGFELAPEGVY
;
A
#
# COMPACT_ATOMS: atom_id res chain seq x y z
N THR A 1 -10.86 22.56 11.16
CA THR A 1 -9.91 22.57 10.04
C THR A 1 -8.54 22.13 10.51
N ILE A 2 -7.69 21.64 9.61
CA ILE A 2 -6.31 21.23 9.92
C ILE A 2 -5.39 22.45 9.86
N ASP A 3 -5.50 23.23 8.80
CA ASP A 3 -4.61 24.36 8.45
C ASP A 3 -5.35 25.69 8.22
N GLY A 4 -6.63 25.75 8.59
CA GLY A 4 -7.52 26.87 8.33
C GLY A 4 -8.23 26.83 6.98
N SER A 5 -7.78 26.00 6.05
CA SER A 5 -8.37 25.86 4.70
C SER A 5 -9.01 24.48 4.47
N GLN A 6 -8.43 23.42 5.05
CA GLN A 6 -8.93 22.05 4.89
C GLN A 6 -9.71 21.60 6.14
N LEU A 7 -10.78 20.85 5.90
CA LEU A 7 -11.58 20.29 6.98
C LEU A 7 -10.84 19.08 7.59
N ASN A 8 -10.85 18.98 8.91
CA ASN A 8 -10.52 17.75 9.61
C ASN A 8 -11.73 16.79 9.59
N GLU A 9 -11.59 15.61 10.16
CA GLU A 9 -12.65 14.59 10.20
C GLU A 9 -13.99 15.15 10.75
N ALA A 10 -13.96 15.84 11.89
CA ALA A 10 -15.16 16.46 12.47
C ALA A 10 -15.76 17.56 11.56
N GLY A 11 -14.93 18.26 10.81
CA GLY A 11 -15.34 19.23 9.81
C GLY A 11 -16.03 18.57 8.62
N TYR A 12 -15.47 17.49 8.10
CA TYR A 12 -16.09 16.71 7.02
C TYR A 12 -17.42 16.09 7.44
N GLN A 13 -17.52 15.55 8.64
CA GLN A 13 -18.78 15.02 9.18
C GLN A 13 -19.89 16.08 9.20
N LYS A 14 -19.61 17.28 9.66
CA LYS A 14 -20.58 18.39 9.65
C LYS A 14 -20.91 18.86 8.24
N PHE A 15 -19.90 19.00 7.40
CA PHE A 15 -20.06 19.45 6.02
C PHE A 15 -20.87 18.46 5.18
N SER A 16 -20.63 17.16 5.32
CA SER A 16 -21.36 16.13 4.58
C SER A 16 -22.86 16.12 4.93
N LEU A 17 -23.22 16.35 6.18
CA LEU A 17 -24.63 16.48 6.59
C LEU A 17 -25.27 17.71 5.98
N LEU A 18 -24.60 18.86 6.02
CA LEU A 18 -25.10 20.09 5.41
C LEU A 18 -25.27 19.95 3.88
N LEU A 19 -24.29 19.33 3.25
CA LEU A 19 -24.33 19.08 1.80
C LEU A 19 -25.48 18.15 1.43
N ALA A 20 -25.66 17.06 2.18
CA ALA A 20 -26.75 16.12 1.97
C ALA A 20 -28.11 16.78 2.15
N ASP A 21 -28.31 17.54 3.23
CA ASP A 21 -29.55 18.28 3.51
C ASP A 21 -29.88 19.31 2.43
N GLN A 22 -28.85 19.99 1.90
CA GLN A 22 -29.02 20.98 0.85
C GLN A 22 -29.34 20.35 -0.51
N THR A 23 -28.74 19.18 -0.79
CA THR A 23 -28.86 18.52 -2.10
C THR A 23 -30.12 17.67 -2.20
N PHE A 24 -30.46 16.94 -1.12
CA PHE A 24 -31.51 15.92 -1.14
C PHE A 24 -32.68 16.25 -0.19
N GLY A 25 -32.62 17.34 0.54
CA GLY A 25 -33.58 17.68 1.59
C GLY A 25 -33.39 16.87 2.87
N LYS A 26 -33.99 17.34 3.96
CA LYS A 26 -33.89 16.65 5.26
C LYS A 26 -34.71 15.36 5.25
N ASN A 27 -34.05 14.23 5.35
CA ASN A 27 -34.69 12.91 5.49
C ASN A 27 -34.08 12.12 6.66
N PRO A 28 -34.43 12.46 7.90
CA PRO A 28 -33.80 11.83 9.06
C PRO A 28 -34.17 10.36 9.31
N ALA A 29 -35.27 9.87 8.75
CA ALA A 29 -35.86 8.61 9.23
C ALA A 29 -35.26 7.32 8.64
N LYS A 30 -34.45 7.41 7.58
CA LYS A 30 -33.87 6.21 6.90
C LYS A 30 -32.36 6.22 6.78
N ALA A 31 -31.71 7.28 7.21
CA ALA A 31 -30.26 7.47 7.00
C ALA A 31 -29.35 6.52 7.80
N GLU A 32 -29.87 5.84 8.83
CA GLU A 32 -29.08 4.95 9.67
C GLU A 32 -29.24 3.47 9.34
N GLN A 33 -30.28 3.10 8.60
CA GLN A 33 -30.48 1.72 8.23
C GLN A 33 -29.36 1.27 7.27
N HIS A 34 -28.63 0.24 7.68
CA HIS A 34 -27.48 -0.30 6.94
C HIS A 34 -26.29 0.64 6.73
N ARG A 35 -26.21 1.76 7.47
CA ARG A 35 -25.18 2.80 7.33
C ARG A 35 -23.77 2.23 7.31
N GLU A 36 -23.46 1.34 8.24
CA GLU A 36 -22.11 0.76 8.35
C GLU A 36 -21.76 -0.13 7.14
N LEU A 37 -22.73 -0.94 6.69
CA LEU A 37 -22.56 -1.78 5.52
C LEU A 37 -22.33 -0.95 4.26
N VAL A 38 -23.13 0.10 4.07
CA VAL A 38 -22.98 1.05 2.95
C VAL A 38 -21.65 1.79 3.03
N HIS A 39 -21.27 2.30 4.21
CA HIS A 39 -20.00 3.01 4.39
C HIS A 39 -18.81 2.13 4.01
N LYS A 40 -18.79 0.88 4.48
CA LYS A 40 -17.75 -0.08 4.12
C LYS A 40 -17.68 -0.33 2.60
N ALA A 41 -18.83 -0.51 1.95
CA ALA A 41 -18.87 -0.71 0.50
C ALA A 41 -18.39 0.52 -0.28
N VAL A 42 -18.74 1.74 0.18
CA VAL A 42 -18.26 2.99 -0.42
C VAL A 42 -16.75 3.16 -0.26
N LEU A 43 -16.20 2.87 0.93
CA LEU A 43 -14.76 2.91 1.13
C LEU A 43 -14.02 1.92 0.24
N ASP A 44 -14.57 0.72 0.06
CA ASP A 44 -14.00 -0.29 -0.83
C ASP A 44 -14.00 0.19 -2.30
N LYS A 45 -15.10 0.76 -2.76
CA LYS A 45 -15.18 1.37 -4.10
C LYS A 45 -14.19 2.51 -4.27
N ASN A 46 -14.14 3.43 -3.31
CA ASN A 46 -13.23 4.58 -3.38
C ASN A 46 -11.78 4.14 -3.48
N TRP A 47 -11.38 3.13 -2.69
CA TRP A 47 -10.03 2.58 -2.77
C TRP A 47 -9.75 2.02 -4.17
N MET A 48 -10.67 1.23 -4.75
CA MET A 48 -10.48 0.65 -6.09
C MET A 48 -10.42 1.74 -7.16
N TRP A 49 -11.33 2.70 -7.13
CA TRP A 49 -11.38 3.77 -8.12
C TRP A 49 -10.18 4.71 -8.07
N HIS A 50 -9.59 4.93 -6.91
CA HIS A 50 -8.35 5.69 -6.81
C HIS A 50 -7.25 5.13 -7.71
N ASN A 51 -7.21 3.83 -7.94
CA ASN A 51 -6.21 3.21 -8.81
C ASN A 51 -6.40 3.51 -10.32
N ASP A 52 -7.56 4.03 -10.75
CA ASP A 52 -7.77 4.48 -12.15
C ASP A 52 -6.94 5.75 -12.45
N PHE A 53 -6.83 6.67 -11.52
CA PHE A 53 -6.17 7.96 -11.75
C PHE A 53 -4.93 8.20 -10.89
N LYS A 54 -4.81 7.56 -9.76
CA LYS A 54 -3.57 7.54 -8.96
C LYS A 54 -2.70 6.38 -9.41
N ILE A 55 -2.05 6.54 -10.52
CA ILE A 55 -1.14 5.52 -11.05
C ILE A 55 0.05 5.39 -10.10
N PRO A 56 0.26 4.22 -9.46
CA PRO A 56 1.30 4.05 -8.45
C PRO A 56 2.71 4.36 -8.94
N ASN A 57 2.99 4.11 -10.22
CA ASN A 57 4.29 4.41 -10.80
C ASN A 57 4.18 5.15 -12.13
N GLY A 58 3.98 6.46 -12.06
CA GLY A 58 3.87 7.31 -13.24
C GLY A 58 5.10 7.31 -14.15
N VAL A 59 6.28 6.95 -13.63
CA VAL A 59 7.50 6.80 -14.44
C VAL A 59 7.37 5.64 -15.43
N HIS A 60 6.68 4.57 -15.06
CA HIS A 60 6.42 3.44 -15.95
C HIS A 60 5.36 3.76 -17.01
N VAL A 61 4.41 4.63 -16.69
CA VAL A 61 3.27 4.94 -17.57
C VAL A 61 3.51 6.18 -18.44
N PHE A 62 4.06 7.24 -17.85
CA PHE A 62 4.20 8.55 -18.50
C PHE A 62 5.64 9.01 -18.64
N GLY A 63 6.58 8.36 -17.97
CA GLY A 63 7.97 8.78 -17.91
C GLY A 63 8.91 7.92 -18.75
N ARG A 64 10.18 7.96 -18.36
CA ARG A 64 11.28 7.30 -19.10
C ARG A 64 11.18 5.78 -19.20
N ARG A 65 10.36 5.13 -18.38
CA ARG A 65 10.12 3.68 -18.40
C ARG A 65 8.78 3.31 -19.04
N TYR A 66 8.18 4.23 -19.77
CA TYR A 66 6.94 3.98 -20.48
C TYR A 66 7.07 2.77 -21.44
N ASN A 67 8.15 2.65 -22.18
CA ASN A 67 8.41 1.50 -23.02
C ASN A 67 9.37 0.53 -22.26
N PRO A 68 9.00 -0.77 -22.06
CA PRO A 68 7.84 -1.48 -22.62
C PRO A 68 6.59 -1.48 -21.74
N PHE A 69 6.62 -0.89 -20.55
CA PHE A 69 5.60 -1.13 -19.52
C PHE A 69 4.26 -0.43 -19.79
N GLY A 70 4.27 0.79 -20.30
CA GLY A 70 3.07 1.58 -20.46
C GLY A 70 2.12 1.03 -21.52
N PRO A 71 2.52 0.95 -22.82
CA PRO A 71 1.61 0.60 -23.89
C PRO A 71 1.09 -0.84 -23.79
N ASP A 72 1.90 -1.76 -23.25
CA ASP A 72 1.57 -3.18 -23.25
C ASP A 72 0.77 -3.62 -22.00
N ASN A 73 0.95 -2.94 -20.87
CA ASN A 73 0.38 -3.39 -19.61
C ASN A 73 -0.73 -2.46 -19.10
N TYR A 74 -0.51 -1.16 -19.14
CA TYR A 74 -1.36 -0.19 -18.50
C TYR A 74 -2.83 -0.16 -19.00
N PRO A 75 -3.14 -0.23 -20.32
CA PRO A 75 -4.54 -0.19 -20.79
C PRO A 75 -5.38 -1.34 -20.23
N ALA A 76 -4.81 -2.55 -20.16
CA ALA A 76 -5.50 -3.72 -19.61
C ALA A 76 -5.71 -3.60 -18.09
N GLU A 77 -4.74 -3.06 -17.36
CA GLU A 77 -4.87 -2.80 -15.92
C GLU A 77 -5.99 -1.80 -15.62
N ILE A 78 -6.07 -0.70 -16.36
CA ILE A 78 -7.14 0.30 -16.21
C ILE A 78 -8.51 -0.28 -16.56
N ALA A 79 -8.62 -1.05 -17.63
CA ALA A 79 -9.87 -1.71 -18.01
C ALA A 79 -10.36 -2.63 -16.86
N LYS A 80 -9.47 -3.42 -16.29
CA LYS A 80 -9.79 -4.29 -15.16
C LYS A 80 -10.19 -3.51 -13.90
N ILE A 81 -9.51 -2.41 -13.58
CA ILE A 81 -9.89 -1.53 -12.46
C ILE A 81 -11.32 -1.03 -12.63
N ARG A 82 -11.72 -0.67 -13.84
CA ARG A 82 -13.08 -0.18 -14.16
C ARG A 82 -14.12 -1.29 -14.01
N GLU A 83 -13.83 -2.51 -14.45
CA GLU A 83 -14.68 -3.67 -14.20
C GLU A 83 -14.86 -3.92 -12.69
N MET A 84 -13.76 -3.94 -11.94
CA MET A 84 -13.78 -4.13 -10.49
C MET A 84 -14.49 -2.98 -9.75
N THR A 85 -14.42 -1.75 -10.28
CA THR A 85 -15.15 -0.60 -9.74
C THR A 85 -16.66 -0.74 -9.96
N ALA A 86 -17.09 -1.24 -11.13
CA ALA A 86 -18.51 -1.50 -11.41
C ALA A 86 -19.10 -2.57 -10.49
N ILE A 87 -18.34 -3.62 -10.16
CA ILE A 87 -18.72 -4.64 -9.15
C ILE A 87 -18.99 -3.97 -7.80
N ARG A 88 -18.17 -3.00 -7.41
CA ARG A 88 -18.32 -2.28 -6.15
C ARG A 88 -19.51 -1.31 -6.16
N ASP A 89 -19.90 -0.78 -7.31
CA ASP A 89 -21.17 -0.07 -7.44
C ASP A 89 -22.35 -0.98 -7.14
N GLU A 90 -22.36 -2.20 -7.68
CA GLU A 90 -23.39 -3.18 -7.37
C GLU A 90 -23.41 -3.53 -5.87
N ALA A 91 -22.23 -3.70 -5.26
CA ALA A 91 -22.13 -3.98 -3.83
C ALA A 91 -22.72 -2.85 -2.97
N ILE A 92 -22.56 -1.57 -3.36
CA ILE A 92 -23.19 -0.44 -2.67
C ILE A 92 -24.72 -0.52 -2.77
N TRP A 93 -25.26 -0.83 -3.96
CA TRP A 93 -26.72 -0.98 -4.14
C TRP A 93 -27.31 -2.16 -3.34
N LYS A 94 -26.56 -3.26 -3.21
CA LYS A 94 -26.94 -4.37 -2.32
C LYS A 94 -26.87 -3.96 -0.85
N ALA A 95 -25.80 -3.27 -0.46
CA ALA A 95 -25.65 -2.78 0.91
C ALA A 95 -26.78 -1.85 1.35
N LEU A 96 -27.31 -1.00 0.45
CA LEU A 96 -28.47 -0.16 0.73
C LEU A 96 -29.74 -0.96 1.03
N LYS A 97 -29.83 -2.19 0.54
CA LYS A 97 -30.93 -3.12 0.84
C LYS A 97 -30.65 -4.01 2.06
N GLY A 98 -29.46 -3.89 2.69
CA GLY A 98 -29.03 -4.74 3.78
C GLY A 98 -28.44 -6.09 3.34
N GLU A 99 -28.14 -6.23 2.05
CA GLU A 99 -27.54 -7.43 1.46
C GLU A 99 -26.01 -7.30 1.42
N GLN A 100 -25.32 -8.39 1.66
CA GLN A 100 -23.87 -8.47 1.47
C GLN A 100 -23.56 -9.11 0.11
N MET A 101 -22.45 -8.66 -0.49
CA MET A 101 -21.93 -9.21 -1.75
C MET A 101 -20.52 -9.74 -1.51
N ASP A 102 -20.23 -10.93 -1.99
CA ASP A 102 -18.85 -11.43 -2.07
C ASP A 102 -18.15 -10.78 -3.26
N VAL A 103 -17.56 -9.61 -2.98
CA VAL A 103 -16.82 -8.82 -3.96
C VAL A 103 -15.56 -9.55 -4.44
N ALA A 104 -14.91 -10.31 -3.55
CA ALA A 104 -13.70 -11.05 -3.90
C ALA A 104 -13.98 -12.16 -4.92
N ALA A 105 -15.09 -12.89 -4.75
CA ALA A 105 -15.53 -13.88 -5.72
C ALA A 105 -15.96 -13.25 -7.05
N ALA A 106 -16.63 -12.09 -7.00
CA ALA A 106 -17.01 -11.35 -8.22
C ALA A 106 -15.80 -10.83 -8.99
N ASP A 107 -14.77 -10.33 -8.31
CA ASP A 107 -13.52 -9.85 -8.92
C ASP A 107 -12.80 -10.95 -9.72
N GLN A 108 -12.92 -12.21 -9.33
CA GLN A 108 -12.33 -13.34 -10.07
C GLN A 108 -12.92 -13.54 -11.46
N ASN A 109 -14.13 -13.06 -11.70
CA ASN A 109 -14.82 -13.15 -12.98
C ASN A 109 -14.51 -11.98 -13.93
N THR A 110 -13.68 -11.03 -13.51
CA THR A 110 -13.24 -9.91 -14.36
C THR A 110 -12.23 -10.40 -15.41
N THR A 111 -12.06 -9.61 -16.47
CA THR A 111 -11.12 -9.93 -17.56
C THR A 111 -9.71 -10.21 -17.02
N PRO A 112 -9.11 -11.38 -17.32
CA PRO A 112 -7.74 -11.68 -16.90
C PRO A 112 -6.74 -10.68 -17.50
N LEU A 113 -5.75 -10.28 -16.71
CA LEU A 113 -4.65 -9.47 -17.24
C LEU A 113 -3.79 -10.29 -18.19
N PRO A 114 -3.35 -9.71 -19.32
CA PRO A 114 -2.38 -10.37 -20.19
C PRO A 114 -1.04 -10.54 -19.46
N PRO A 115 -0.18 -11.46 -19.93
CA PRO A 115 1.17 -11.58 -19.42
C PRO A 115 1.92 -10.26 -19.53
N VAL A 116 2.60 -9.86 -18.44
CA VAL A 116 3.40 -8.62 -18.40
C VAL A 116 4.54 -8.72 -19.39
N GLN A 117 4.62 -7.76 -20.30
CA GLN A 117 5.77 -7.64 -21.19
C GLN A 117 6.96 -7.07 -20.42
N SER A 118 8.13 -7.66 -20.64
CA SER A 118 9.37 -7.26 -19.99
C SER A 118 10.53 -7.34 -20.97
N ASN A 119 11.45 -6.41 -20.87
CA ASN A 119 12.72 -6.45 -21.58
C ASN A 119 13.81 -7.21 -20.79
N PHE A 120 13.48 -7.77 -19.63
CA PHE A 120 14.40 -8.62 -18.89
C PHE A 120 14.50 -9.99 -19.53
N ASP A 121 15.72 -10.36 -19.91
CA ASP A 121 16.03 -11.68 -20.44
C ASP A 121 17.01 -12.39 -19.49
N PRO A 122 16.54 -13.39 -18.71
CA PRO A 122 17.40 -14.09 -17.77
C PRO A 122 18.56 -14.82 -18.43
N LYS A 123 18.45 -15.16 -19.73
CA LYS A 123 19.56 -15.79 -20.48
C LYS A 123 20.68 -14.82 -20.83
N LYS A 124 20.34 -13.53 -21.03
CA LYS A 124 21.30 -12.45 -21.31
C LYS A 124 21.85 -11.81 -20.06
N ASN A 125 20.99 -11.58 -19.07
CA ASN A 125 21.31 -10.80 -17.88
C ASN A 125 21.76 -11.68 -16.69
N GLY A 126 21.75 -12.99 -16.86
CA GLY A 126 21.99 -13.94 -15.78
C GLY A 126 20.80 -14.04 -14.80
N SER A 127 20.83 -15.04 -13.95
CA SER A 127 19.92 -15.09 -12.81
C SER A 127 20.44 -14.19 -11.71
N LEU A 128 19.57 -13.32 -11.17
CA LEU A 128 19.85 -12.64 -9.90
C LEU A 128 19.62 -13.66 -8.79
N GLU A 129 20.70 -14.10 -8.16
CA GLU A 129 20.61 -14.90 -6.95
C GLU A 129 20.30 -13.97 -5.79
N TYR A 130 19.12 -14.13 -5.19
CA TYR A 130 18.79 -13.41 -3.97
C TYR A 130 19.45 -14.05 -2.79
N LEU A 131 20.36 -13.32 -2.15
CA LEU A 131 21.04 -13.72 -0.92
C LEU A 131 20.40 -13.00 0.27
N TYR A 132 20.20 -13.74 1.34
CA TYR A 132 19.56 -13.21 2.57
C TYR A 132 20.47 -13.40 3.78
N GLY A 133 20.34 -12.48 4.73
CA GLY A 133 21.00 -12.59 6.01
C GLY A 133 22.53 -12.76 5.88
N GLN A 134 23.08 -13.77 6.52
CA GLN A 134 24.53 -14.01 6.57
C GLN A 134 25.14 -14.28 5.19
N ASP A 135 24.40 -14.92 4.27
CA ASP A 135 24.91 -15.19 2.92
C ASP A 135 25.10 -13.90 2.12
N ALA A 136 24.20 -12.93 2.27
CA ALA A 136 24.35 -11.59 1.70
C ALA A 136 25.53 -10.85 2.35
N LEU A 137 25.66 -10.90 3.67
CA LEU A 137 26.74 -10.26 4.41
C LEU A 137 28.12 -10.75 3.91
N ASN A 138 28.29 -12.06 3.70
CA ASN A 138 29.53 -12.68 3.27
C ASN A 138 30.00 -12.23 1.87
N LYS A 139 29.11 -11.64 1.06
CA LYS A 139 29.46 -11.08 -0.27
C LYS A 139 29.87 -9.61 -0.20
N LEU A 140 29.62 -8.93 0.90
CA LEU A 140 29.97 -7.52 1.06
C LEU A 140 31.46 -7.37 1.36
N LYS A 141 32.05 -6.33 0.78
CA LYS A 141 33.44 -5.94 1.03
C LYS A 141 33.45 -4.61 1.75
N VAL A 142 34.16 -4.55 2.86
CA VAL A 142 34.35 -3.33 3.64
C VAL A 142 35.80 -2.85 3.54
N PRO A 143 36.06 -1.55 3.63
CA PRO A 143 37.42 -1.00 3.69
C PRO A 143 38.18 -1.50 4.93
N PRO A 144 39.52 -1.47 4.92
CA PRO A 144 40.32 -1.81 6.07
C PRO A 144 39.95 -0.94 7.29
N GLY A 145 39.84 -1.56 8.46
CA GLY A 145 39.47 -0.89 9.71
C GLY A 145 37.95 -0.82 9.97
N TYR A 146 37.13 -1.27 9.04
CA TYR A 146 35.68 -1.36 9.23
C TYR A 146 35.24 -2.80 9.46
N LYS A 147 34.20 -2.97 10.28
CA LYS A 147 33.49 -4.23 10.51
C LYS A 147 32.05 -4.06 10.04
N ILE A 148 31.48 -5.12 9.46
CA ILE A 148 30.07 -5.17 9.10
C ILE A 148 29.41 -6.33 9.85
N GLU A 149 28.24 -6.07 10.40
CA GLU A 149 27.46 -7.05 11.16
C GLU A 149 26.03 -7.04 10.67
N LEU A 150 25.35 -8.18 10.78
CA LEU A 150 23.95 -8.33 10.44
C LEU A 150 23.11 -7.95 11.67
N PHE A 151 22.33 -6.87 11.53
CA PHE A 151 21.41 -6.43 12.58
C PHE A 151 20.05 -7.14 12.47
N ALA A 152 19.50 -7.25 11.26
CA ALA A 152 18.23 -7.91 10.98
C ALA A 152 18.15 -8.37 9.52
N SER A 153 17.35 -9.37 9.23
CA SER A 153 17.03 -9.79 7.86
C SER A 153 15.61 -10.31 7.74
N GLU A 154 15.15 -10.49 6.50
CA GLU A 154 13.85 -11.08 6.20
C GLU A 154 13.72 -12.55 6.62
N LYS A 155 14.81 -13.21 6.97
CA LYS A 155 14.78 -14.59 7.51
C LYS A 155 14.17 -14.63 8.91
N GLU A 156 14.53 -13.65 9.74
CA GLU A 156 14.02 -13.49 11.10
C GLU A 156 12.72 -12.68 11.11
N PHE A 157 12.63 -11.65 10.26
CA PHE A 157 11.52 -10.70 10.21
C PHE A 157 10.95 -10.63 8.79
N ALA A 158 9.99 -11.49 8.48
CA ALA A 158 9.41 -11.59 7.13
C ALA A 158 8.77 -10.27 6.63
N ASP A 159 8.33 -9.40 7.53
CA ASP A 159 7.80 -8.08 7.18
C ASP A 159 8.88 -7.07 6.76
N LEU A 160 10.17 -7.37 6.97
CA LEU A 160 11.29 -6.51 6.59
C LEU A 160 11.58 -6.54 5.07
N ALA A 161 10.61 -6.94 4.27
CA ALA A 161 10.76 -7.07 2.83
C ALA A 161 10.88 -5.72 2.12
N ASN A 162 11.87 -5.59 1.22
CA ASN A 162 12.15 -4.38 0.45
C ASN A 162 12.24 -3.10 1.32
N PRO A 163 13.17 -3.03 2.29
CA PRO A 163 13.36 -1.82 3.10
C PRO A 163 13.85 -0.66 2.24
N VAL A 164 13.25 0.52 2.40
CA VAL A 164 13.54 1.70 1.58
C VAL A 164 14.03 2.90 2.36
N GLN A 165 13.67 3.01 3.62
CA GLN A 165 14.21 4.01 4.53
C GLN A 165 14.41 3.42 5.91
N LEU A 166 15.48 3.88 6.55
CA LEU A 166 15.93 3.47 7.88
C LEU A 166 16.22 4.72 8.70
N SER A 167 15.80 4.74 9.95
CA SER A 167 16.13 5.80 10.90
C SER A 167 16.19 5.22 12.30
N PHE A 168 17.15 5.69 13.11
CA PHE A 168 17.17 5.35 14.54
C PHE A 168 16.48 6.45 15.35
N ASP A 169 15.69 6.04 16.32
CA ASP A 169 15.15 6.97 17.31
C ASP A 169 16.12 7.21 18.47
N ASN A 170 15.74 8.10 19.37
CA ASN A 170 16.55 8.45 20.54
C ASN A 170 16.66 7.33 21.61
N LYS A 171 15.98 6.20 21.40
CA LYS A 171 16.08 4.99 22.23
C LYS A 171 16.92 3.91 21.56
N GLY A 172 17.53 4.19 20.40
CA GLY A 172 18.33 3.23 19.64
C GLY A 172 17.52 2.19 18.88
N ARG A 173 16.20 2.36 18.73
CA ARG A 173 15.36 1.45 17.95
C ARG A 173 15.44 1.81 16.48
N LEU A 174 15.53 0.80 15.62
CA LEU A 174 15.56 0.98 14.17
C LEU A 174 14.14 1.03 13.60
N TRP A 175 13.80 2.15 12.99
CA TRP A 175 12.57 2.32 12.24
C TRP A 175 12.80 2.05 10.77
N VAL A 176 11.88 1.32 10.12
CA VAL A 176 12.02 0.89 8.74
C VAL A 176 10.72 1.03 7.99
N ALA A 177 10.74 1.76 6.87
CA ALA A 177 9.66 1.71 5.87
C ALA A 177 9.92 0.56 4.89
N THR A 178 8.91 -0.25 4.60
CA THR A 178 9.00 -1.41 3.73
C THR A 178 8.07 -1.29 2.53
N LEU A 179 8.48 -1.80 1.37
CA LEU A 179 7.76 -1.72 0.10
C LEU A 179 7.64 -3.09 -0.61
N PRO A 180 7.09 -4.14 0.01
CA PRO A 180 6.94 -5.43 -0.66
C PRO A 180 6.06 -5.35 -1.92
N THR A 181 5.18 -4.35 -2.04
CA THR A 181 4.31 -4.14 -3.23
C THR A 181 4.97 -3.35 -4.36
N TYR A 182 6.21 -2.88 -4.18
CA TYR A 182 6.93 -2.22 -5.29
C TYR A 182 7.12 -3.18 -6.49
N PRO A 183 6.93 -2.77 -7.74
CA PRO A 183 6.81 -1.38 -8.20
C PRO A 183 5.38 -0.82 -8.21
N HIS A 184 4.34 -1.63 -8.18
CA HIS A 184 2.97 -1.16 -8.12
C HIS A 184 1.98 -2.30 -7.84
N TYR A 185 0.80 -1.96 -7.35
CA TYR A 185 -0.33 -2.86 -7.23
C TYR A 185 -0.86 -3.24 -8.61
N LYS A 186 -1.07 -4.53 -8.85
CA LYS A 186 -1.78 -5.01 -10.03
C LYS A 186 -3.25 -5.27 -9.69
N PRO A 187 -4.19 -4.82 -10.52
CA PRO A 187 -5.61 -5.10 -10.30
C PRO A 187 -5.87 -6.61 -10.21
N GLY A 188 -6.54 -7.02 -9.13
CA GLY A 188 -6.79 -8.43 -8.83
C GLY A 188 -5.82 -9.07 -7.84
N ASP A 189 -4.69 -8.44 -7.54
CA ASP A 189 -3.80 -8.86 -6.47
C ASP A 189 -4.37 -8.50 -5.09
N LYS A 190 -3.75 -9.04 -4.04
CA LYS A 190 -4.04 -8.60 -2.67
C LYS A 190 -3.75 -7.10 -2.55
N ARG A 191 -4.59 -6.42 -1.77
CA ARG A 191 -4.33 -5.02 -1.44
C ARG A 191 -2.96 -4.85 -0.82
N PRO A 192 -2.26 -3.75 -1.14
CA PRO A 192 -1.01 -3.41 -0.48
C PRO A 192 -1.17 -3.42 1.04
N ASN A 193 -0.17 -3.95 1.70
CA ASN A 193 -0.04 -3.93 3.15
C ASN A 193 1.42 -3.63 3.52
N ASP A 194 1.98 -2.62 2.86
CA ASP A 194 3.30 -2.10 3.18
C ASP A 194 3.29 -1.49 4.58
N LYS A 195 4.42 -1.48 5.24
CA LYS A 195 4.47 -1.23 6.68
C LYS A 195 5.57 -0.24 7.05
N ILE A 196 5.39 0.37 8.21
CA ILE A 196 6.48 0.96 8.99
C ILE A 196 6.70 0.07 10.20
N LEU A 197 7.91 -0.42 10.35
CA LEU A 197 8.34 -1.34 11.40
C LEU A 197 9.25 -0.64 12.40
N ILE A 198 9.28 -1.15 13.63
CA ILE A 198 10.27 -0.82 14.63
C ILE A 198 10.97 -2.12 15.01
N LEU A 199 12.30 -2.16 14.86
CA LEU A 199 13.15 -3.27 15.27
C LEU A 199 13.97 -2.86 16.48
N GLU A 200 14.02 -3.73 17.47
CA GLU A 200 14.70 -3.50 18.73
C GLU A 200 15.68 -4.65 19.00
N ASP A 201 16.87 -4.29 19.50
CA ASP A 201 17.83 -5.18 20.13
C ASP A 201 17.61 -5.03 21.63
N THR A 202 16.95 -6.02 22.28
CA THR A 202 16.52 -5.90 23.68
C THR A 202 17.53 -6.45 24.66
N ASP A 203 18.50 -7.25 24.18
CA ASP A 203 19.57 -7.87 25.02
C ASP A 203 20.95 -7.29 24.74
N ALA A 204 21.07 -6.33 23.83
CA ALA A 204 22.29 -5.61 23.47
C ALA A 204 23.38 -6.51 22.85
N ASP A 205 22.99 -7.53 22.09
CA ASP A 205 23.92 -8.42 21.37
C ASP A 205 24.31 -7.89 19.98
N GLY A 206 23.69 -6.78 19.53
CA GLY A 206 23.91 -6.14 18.24
C GLY A 206 22.97 -6.66 17.14
N LYS A 207 21.93 -7.43 17.49
CA LYS A 207 20.94 -7.95 16.59
C LYS A 207 19.53 -7.61 17.08
N ALA A 208 18.63 -7.38 16.13
CA ALA A 208 17.23 -7.21 16.49
C ALA A 208 16.64 -8.57 16.91
N ASP A 209 15.94 -8.58 18.02
CA ASP A 209 15.20 -9.71 18.54
C ASP A 209 13.69 -9.44 18.67
N LYS A 210 13.28 -8.20 18.47
CA LYS A 210 11.88 -7.80 18.57
C LYS A 210 11.46 -6.90 17.42
N GLN A 211 10.29 -7.21 16.84
CA GLN A 211 9.62 -6.39 15.84
C GLN A 211 8.30 -5.85 16.38
N THR A 212 8.03 -4.58 16.10
CA THR A 212 6.73 -3.96 16.30
C THR A 212 6.26 -3.36 14.98
N ILE A 213 5.02 -3.66 14.58
CA ILE A 213 4.38 -2.97 13.46
C ILE A 213 3.84 -1.64 13.99
N PHE A 214 4.43 -0.53 13.52
CA PHE A 214 3.96 0.81 13.87
C PHE A 214 2.76 1.23 13.04
N ALA A 215 2.81 0.99 11.73
CA ALA A 215 1.72 1.25 10.79
C ALA A 215 1.68 0.15 9.72
N GLU A 216 0.47 -0.20 9.29
CA GLU A 216 0.22 -1.18 8.24
C GLU A 216 -0.92 -0.73 7.32
N GLY A 217 -1.21 -1.50 6.27
CA GLY A 217 -2.20 -1.13 5.25
C GLY A 217 -1.73 0.02 4.37
N LEU A 218 -0.44 0.31 4.37
CA LEU A 218 0.15 1.37 3.57
C LEU A 218 0.36 0.90 2.12
N HIS A 219 0.56 1.86 1.24
CA HIS A 219 0.90 1.60 -0.16
C HIS A 219 2.06 2.49 -0.56
N LEU A 220 3.23 1.88 -0.75
CA LEU A 220 4.47 2.54 -1.16
C LEU A 220 4.88 3.69 -0.21
N PRO A 221 5.04 3.47 1.10
CA PRO A 221 5.56 4.47 2.01
C PRO A 221 7.05 4.70 1.73
N LEU A 222 7.35 5.64 0.84
CA LEU A 222 8.72 5.92 0.35
C LEU A 222 9.65 6.47 1.44
N GLY A 223 9.08 7.01 2.50
CA GLY A 223 9.85 7.56 3.60
C GLY A 223 9.00 8.00 4.76
N PHE A 224 9.66 8.35 5.85
CA PHE A 224 9.05 8.90 7.06
C PHE A 224 10.04 9.83 7.78
N GLU A 225 9.52 10.68 8.63
CA GLU A 225 10.31 11.54 9.52
C GLU A 225 9.82 11.39 10.96
N LEU A 226 10.76 11.22 11.88
CA LEU A 226 10.46 11.11 13.31
C LEU A 226 10.42 12.49 13.96
N ALA A 227 9.33 12.81 14.64
CA ALA A 227 9.17 14.04 15.40
C ALA A 227 8.67 13.74 16.82
N PRO A 228 8.82 14.67 17.77
CA PRO A 228 8.37 14.47 19.15
C PRO A 228 6.87 14.12 19.28
N GLU A 229 6.04 14.65 18.38
CA GLU A 229 4.61 14.47 18.37
C GLU A 229 4.13 13.28 17.54
N GLY A 230 5.01 12.64 16.76
CA GLY A 230 4.63 11.49 15.92
C GLY A 230 5.56 11.23 14.75
N VAL A 231 5.01 10.57 13.73
CA VAL A 231 5.70 10.19 12.49
C VAL A 231 4.97 10.79 11.30
N TYR A 232 5.72 11.43 10.40
CA TYR A 232 5.22 12.07 9.19
C TYR A 232 5.71 11.36 7.94
#